data_8fdcebb2d8607277b5adefad5179ec73
#
_entry.id   8fdcebb2d8607277b5adefad5179ec73
#
_cell.length_a   1.000
_cell.length_b   1.000
_cell.length_c   1.000
_cell.angle_alpha   90.00
_cell.angle_beta   90.00
_cell.angle_gamma   90.00
#
_symmetry.space_group_name_H-M   'P 1'
#
loop_
_entity.id
_entity.type
_entity.pdbx_description
1 polymer ?
#
loop_
_entity_poly.entity_id
_entity_poly.type
_entity_poly.pdbx_seq_one_letter_code
_entity_poly.pdbx_strand_id
1 'polypeptide(L)'
;MSKTIVAPAPAKIKAIGVGGGGCNAINRMVREGIRGIDFIAMNTDAQALTLAEAPTRVQLGEKLTKGLGAGGDPKMGAKAAEESRQIIEEVIEGADMVFISCGMGGGTGTGGIPIVAQAAKEAGALTIGVVTKPFAFEGGHRSEVAEEGMLNLSSKLDTLIIIPNDRLLGLCDAKTTVDSAFKMADDALFHGVQAISGVVTTPGLINLDFADIKSVMKDSGPAWMSVGQGSGQNRAAEAARAALASPLLDVSISGAKGVLFNITGGTSLTLFECNEAAEAISQAVDPRANIIFGVVYEPKMDNEVRITVIATGFSSQYGKGAPNLEELRHLMKNGETLDVPSFLRRGQYRSPSQLVNTVKGKRDFVPQPSKISRQ
;
A
#
# COMPACT_ATOMS: atom_id res chain seq x y z
N MET A 1 28.00 -38.81 -17.14
CA MET A 1 26.55 -38.54 -17.13
C MET A 1 26.37 -37.02 -17.06
N SER A 2 25.96 -36.41 -18.16
CA SER A 2 25.66 -34.97 -18.21
C SER A 2 24.41 -34.72 -17.38
N LYS A 3 24.50 -33.96 -16.28
CA LYS A 3 23.34 -33.48 -15.54
C LYS A 3 22.64 -32.42 -16.41
N THR A 4 21.51 -32.75 -16.94
CA THR A 4 20.64 -31.77 -17.59
C THR A 4 20.22 -30.75 -16.52
N ILE A 5 20.71 -29.52 -16.61
CA ILE A 5 20.27 -28.42 -15.76
C ILE A 5 18.90 -28.02 -16.32
N VAL A 6 17.83 -28.43 -15.64
CA VAL A 6 16.49 -27.92 -15.90
C VAL A 6 16.44 -26.56 -15.24
N ALA A 7 16.20 -25.52 -16.03
CA ALA A 7 15.96 -24.18 -15.46
C ALA A 7 14.83 -24.27 -14.40
N PRO A 8 15.00 -23.69 -13.21
CA PRO A 8 13.94 -23.70 -12.22
C PRO A 8 12.69 -23.02 -12.80
N ALA A 9 11.53 -23.57 -12.50
CA ALA A 9 10.26 -22.95 -12.89
C ALA A 9 10.18 -21.55 -12.28
N PRO A 10 9.66 -20.55 -12.99
CA PRO A 10 9.49 -19.23 -12.44
C PRO A 10 8.55 -19.28 -11.22
N ALA A 11 8.77 -18.38 -10.25
CA ALA A 11 7.93 -18.29 -9.07
C ALA A 11 6.46 -18.02 -9.46
N LYS A 12 5.54 -18.77 -8.87
CA LYS A 12 4.11 -18.62 -9.10
C LYS A 12 3.57 -17.50 -8.23
N ILE A 13 3.20 -16.41 -8.86
CA ILE A 13 2.71 -15.19 -8.21
C ILE A 13 1.20 -15.04 -8.45
N LYS A 14 0.45 -14.82 -7.39
CA LYS A 14 -0.98 -14.52 -7.47
C LYS A 14 -1.27 -13.14 -6.90
N ALA A 15 -2.15 -12.39 -7.54
CA ALA A 15 -2.65 -11.11 -7.05
C ALA A 15 -4.17 -11.20 -6.85
N ILE A 16 -4.58 -11.01 -5.61
CA ILE A 16 -5.95 -11.18 -5.16
C ILE A 16 -6.52 -9.83 -4.74
N GLY A 17 -7.61 -9.41 -5.37
CA GLY A 17 -8.36 -8.22 -4.97
C GLY A 17 -9.58 -8.62 -4.15
N VAL A 18 -9.70 -8.08 -2.92
CA VAL A 18 -10.81 -8.39 -2.01
C VAL A 18 -11.73 -7.18 -1.86
N GLY A 19 -13.02 -7.37 -2.14
CA GLY A 19 -14.03 -6.31 -2.11
C GLY A 19 -13.91 -5.33 -3.29
N GLY A 20 -14.73 -4.28 -3.31
CA GLY A 20 -14.82 -3.34 -4.43
C GLY A 20 -13.48 -2.69 -4.78
N GLY A 21 -12.82 -2.05 -3.81
CA GLY A 21 -11.53 -1.38 -4.05
C GLY A 21 -10.43 -2.36 -4.49
N GLY A 22 -10.36 -3.56 -3.88
CA GLY A 22 -9.42 -4.59 -4.31
C GLY A 22 -9.68 -5.08 -5.73
N CYS A 23 -10.95 -5.32 -6.10
CA CYS A 23 -11.32 -5.70 -7.47
C CYS A 23 -10.98 -4.61 -8.49
N ASN A 24 -11.16 -3.33 -8.16
CA ASN A 24 -10.78 -2.22 -9.04
C ASN A 24 -9.27 -2.16 -9.25
N ALA A 25 -8.48 -2.36 -8.20
CA ALA A 25 -7.03 -2.44 -8.32
C ALA A 25 -6.59 -3.61 -9.23
N ILE A 26 -7.21 -4.79 -9.11
CA ILE A 26 -6.94 -5.92 -10.01
C ILE A 26 -7.34 -5.59 -11.45
N ASN A 27 -8.50 -4.98 -11.68
CA ASN A 27 -8.90 -4.54 -13.02
C ASN A 27 -7.85 -3.59 -13.62
N ARG A 28 -7.31 -2.67 -12.81
CA ARG A 28 -6.23 -1.78 -13.25
C ARG A 28 -4.98 -2.57 -13.66
N MET A 29 -4.56 -3.54 -12.83
CA MET A 29 -3.39 -4.39 -13.12
C MET A 29 -3.54 -5.22 -14.40
N VAL A 30 -4.75 -5.74 -14.64
CA VAL A 30 -5.08 -6.49 -15.87
C VAL A 30 -5.01 -5.58 -17.11
N ARG A 31 -5.58 -4.38 -17.04
CA ARG A 31 -5.55 -3.40 -18.14
C ARG A 31 -4.16 -2.92 -18.49
N GLU A 32 -3.32 -2.71 -17.47
CA GLU A 32 -1.91 -2.33 -17.67
C GLU A 32 -1.03 -3.50 -18.15
N GLY A 33 -1.58 -4.71 -18.21
CA GLY A 33 -0.95 -5.86 -18.84
C GLY A 33 0.25 -6.40 -18.06
N ILE A 34 0.22 -6.37 -16.72
CA ILE A 34 1.26 -7.05 -15.93
C ILE A 34 1.28 -8.53 -16.27
N ARG A 35 2.45 -9.06 -16.56
CA ARG A 35 2.64 -10.44 -16.98
C ARG A 35 3.23 -11.29 -15.84
N GLY A 36 2.98 -12.60 -15.91
CA GLY A 36 3.55 -13.57 -14.96
C GLY A 36 2.85 -13.59 -13.60
N ILE A 37 1.63 -13.05 -13.52
CA ILE A 37 0.78 -13.04 -12.33
C ILE A 37 -0.58 -13.60 -12.66
N ASP A 38 -1.11 -14.44 -11.78
CA ASP A 38 -2.49 -14.91 -11.84
C ASP A 38 -3.38 -13.93 -11.06
N PHE A 39 -4.35 -13.33 -11.76
CA PHE A 39 -5.26 -12.34 -11.16
C PHE A 39 -6.55 -12.98 -10.69
N ILE A 40 -6.94 -12.68 -9.45
CA ILE A 40 -8.13 -13.20 -8.78
C ILE A 40 -8.91 -12.04 -8.18
N ALA A 41 -10.21 -11.96 -8.50
CA ALA A 41 -11.13 -11.01 -7.87
C ALA A 41 -12.05 -11.75 -6.91
N MET A 42 -12.17 -11.28 -5.67
CA MET A 42 -13.02 -11.85 -4.63
C MET A 42 -13.98 -10.78 -4.10
N ASN A 43 -15.28 -11.04 -4.13
CA ASN A 43 -16.27 -10.09 -3.61
C ASN A 43 -17.53 -10.82 -3.10
N THR A 44 -18.22 -10.21 -2.15
CA THR A 44 -19.56 -10.62 -1.69
C THR A 44 -20.68 -10.08 -2.58
N ASP A 45 -20.38 -9.04 -3.37
CA ASP A 45 -21.29 -8.44 -4.35
C ASP A 45 -21.12 -9.11 -5.71
N ALA A 46 -22.14 -9.89 -6.13
CA ALA A 46 -22.14 -10.63 -7.39
C ALA A 46 -22.16 -9.69 -8.60
N GLN A 47 -22.84 -8.54 -8.52
CA GLN A 47 -22.91 -7.58 -9.62
C GLN A 47 -21.54 -6.93 -9.84
N ALA A 48 -20.89 -6.47 -8.77
CA ALA A 48 -19.53 -5.93 -8.85
C ALA A 48 -18.54 -6.98 -9.40
N LEU A 49 -18.72 -8.25 -9.02
CA LEU A 49 -17.86 -9.33 -9.47
C LEU A 49 -18.01 -9.64 -10.97
N THR A 50 -19.22 -9.46 -11.54
CA THR A 50 -19.42 -9.61 -13.01
C THR A 50 -18.65 -8.58 -13.82
N LEU A 51 -18.38 -7.39 -13.24
CA LEU A 51 -17.63 -6.31 -13.87
C LEU A 51 -16.11 -6.46 -13.66
N ALA A 52 -15.66 -7.42 -12.86
CA ALA A 52 -14.26 -7.69 -12.67
C ALA A 52 -13.62 -8.26 -13.94
N GLU A 53 -12.41 -7.80 -14.27
CA GLU A 53 -11.67 -8.23 -15.47
C GLU A 53 -10.69 -9.37 -15.16
N ALA A 54 -10.56 -9.75 -13.88
CA ALA A 54 -9.76 -10.88 -13.48
C ALA A 54 -10.24 -12.18 -14.15
N PRO A 55 -9.32 -13.03 -14.65
CA PRO A 55 -9.66 -14.34 -15.20
C PRO A 55 -10.36 -15.24 -14.18
N THR A 56 -9.92 -15.19 -12.93
CA THR A 56 -10.52 -15.95 -11.82
C THR A 56 -11.35 -15.02 -10.95
N ARG A 57 -12.62 -15.41 -10.70
CA ARG A 57 -13.56 -14.64 -9.89
C ARG A 57 -14.16 -15.56 -8.83
N VAL A 58 -14.14 -15.12 -7.59
CA VAL A 58 -14.65 -15.89 -6.44
C VAL A 58 -15.71 -15.07 -5.72
N GLN A 59 -16.93 -15.57 -5.71
CA GLN A 59 -17.99 -14.99 -4.89
C GLN A 59 -17.84 -15.47 -3.45
N LEU A 60 -17.68 -14.52 -2.51
CA LEU A 60 -17.56 -14.81 -1.08
C LEU A 60 -18.93 -14.86 -0.42
N GLY A 61 -19.19 -15.90 0.37
CA GLY A 61 -20.38 -16.02 1.19
C GLY A 61 -21.67 -16.02 0.38
N GLU A 62 -21.77 -16.85 -0.65
CA GLU A 62 -22.93 -16.93 -1.56
C GLU A 62 -24.24 -17.16 -0.80
N LYS A 63 -24.25 -18.08 0.18
CA LYS A 63 -25.44 -18.39 0.97
C LYS A 63 -25.76 -17.27 1.96
N LEU A 64 -24.72 -16.70 2.58
CA LEU A 64 -24.86 -15.70 3.62
C LEU A 64 -25.30 -14.34 3.07
N THR A 65 -24.67 -13.87 1.98
CA THR A 65 -24.90 -12.53 1.40
C THR A 65 -25.90 -12.53 0.24
N LYS A 66 -26.17 -13.69 -0.36
CA LYS A 66 -27.00 -13.85 -1.56
C LYS A 66 -26.56 -12.93 -2.71
N GLY A 67 -25.26 -12.61 -2.77
CA GLY A 67 -24.70 -11.72 -3.77
C GLY A 67 -25.00 -10.23 -3.60
N LEU A 68 -25.57 -9.82 -2.47
CA LEU A 68 -25.95 -8.42 -2.19
C LEU A 68 -24.86 -7.61 -1.49
N GLY A 69 -23.68 -8.20 -1.27
CA GLY A 69 -22.58 -7.54 -0.56
C GLY A 69 -22.64 -7.69 0.96
N ALA A 70 -21.67 -7.12 1.67
CA ALA A 70 -21.55 -7.18 3.13
C ALA A 70 -22.20 -5.98 3.85
N GLY A 71 -22.83 -5.04 3.14
CA GLY A 71 -23.52 -3.89 3.72
C GLY A 71 -22.64 -2.95 4.54
N GLY A 72 -21.33 -2.90 4.28
CA GLY A 72 -20.39 -2.09 5.07
C GLY A 72 -19.94 -2.73 6.40
N ASP A 73 -20.48 -3.90 6.78
CA ASP A 73 -20.12 -4.59 8.03
C ASP A 73 -18.94 -5.56 7.83
N PRO A 74 -17.77 -5.31 8.46
CA PRO A 74 -16.61 -6.21 8.36
C PRO A 74 -16.87 -7.59 8.97
N LYS A 75 -17.75 -7.69 9.97
CA LYS A 75 -18.09 -8.99 10.58
C LYS A 75 -18.84 -9.87 9.58
N MET A 76 -19.70 -9.24 8.77
CA MET A 76 -20.37 -9.94 7.67
C MET A 76 -19.38 -10.36 6.59
N GLY A 77 -18.44 -9.46 6.22
CA GLY A 77 -17.37 -9.76 5.27
C GLY A 77 -16.47 -10.92 5.72
N ALA A 78 -16.11 -10.96 7.00
CA ALA A 78 -15.32 -12.05 7.57
C ALA A 78 -16.07 -13.39 7.53
N LYS A 79 -17.36 -13.41 7.93
CA LYS A 79 -18.18 -14.62 7.88
C LYS A 79 -18.38 -15.12 6.42
N ALA A 80 -18.54 -14.20 5.47
CA ALA A 80 -18.67 -14.52 4.06
C ALA A 80 -17.38 -15.14 3.49
N ALA A 81 -16.23 -14.60 3.86
CA ALA A 81 -14.93 -15.16 3.48
C ALA A 81 -14.72 -16.55 4.13
N GLU A 82 -15.09 -16.72 5.40
CA GLU A 82 -14.98 -18.01 6.08
C GLU A 82 -15.90 -19.08 5.48
N GLU A 83 -17.13 -18.72 5.08
CA GLU A 83 -18.01 -19.64 4.32
C GLU A 83 -17.34 -20.15 3.03
N SER A 84 -16.53 -19.30 2.40
CA SER A 84 -15.85 -19.59 1.13
C SER A 84 -14.40 -20.05 1.30
N ARG A 85 -13.97 -20.41 2.53
CA ARG A 85 -12.58 -20.71 2.85
C ARG A 85 -11.98 -21.78 1.96
N GLN A 86 -12.70 -22.86 1.71
CA GLN A 86 -12.22 -23.95 0.86
C GLN A 86 -11.90 -23.45 -0.57
N ILE A 87 -12.76 -22.63 -1.17
CA ILE A 87 -12.54 -22.08 -2.52
C ILE A 87 -11.34 -21.11 -2.49
N ILE A 88 -11.18 -20.33 -1.41
CA ILE A 88 -10.04 -19.44 -1.24
C ILE A 88 -8.74 -20.25 -1.20
N GLU A 89 -8.70 -21.34 -0.45
CA GLU A 89 -7.54 -22.23 -0.36
C GLU A 89 -7.20 -22.87 -1.71
N GLU A 90 -8.20 -23.37 -2.44
CA GLU A 90 -8.04 -23.96 -3.77
C GLU A 90 -7.43 -22.98 -4.79
N VAL A 91 -7.89 -21.72 -4.81
CA VAL A 91 -7.36 -20.73 -5.76
C VAL A 91 -5.99 -20.19 -5.36
N ILE A 92 -5.58 -20.35 -4.10
CA ILE A 92 -4.25 -19.95 -3.60
C ILE A 92 -3.22 -21.07 -3.77
N GLU A 93 -3.66 -22.32 -3.83
CA GLU A 93 -2.78 -23.48 -3.85
C GLU A 93 -1.63 -23.37 -4.84
N GLY A 94 -0.44 -23.77 -4.39
CA GLY A 94 0.78 -23.78 -5.17
C GLY A 94 1.37 -22.42 -5.51
N ALA A 95 0.91 -21.33 -4.89
CA ALA A 95 1.52 -20.02 -5.02
C ALA A 95 2.80 -19.92 -4.17
N ASP A 96 3.87 -19.35 -4.73
CA ASP A 96 5.09 -18.98 -4.01
C ASP A 96 4.96 -17.61 -3.36
N MET A 97 4.19 -16.70 -3.98
CA MET A 97 3.90 -15.35 -3.49
C MET A 97 2.44 -14.98 -3.75
N VAL A 98 1.81 -14.33 -2.78
CA VAL A 98 0.45 -13.83 -2.88
C VAL A 98 0.41 -12.36 -2.49
N PHE A 99 0.01 -11.51 -3.44
CA PHE A 99 -0.39 -10.14 -3.17
C PHE A 99 -1.88 -10.10 -2.86
N ILE A 100 -2.24 -9.37 -1.81
CA ILE A 100 -3.64 -9.19 -1.45
C ILE A 100 -3.94 -7.71 -1.38
N SER A 101 -4.78 -7.22 -2.31
CA SER A 101 -5.13 -5.81 -2.40
C SER A 101 -6.54 -5.55 -1.91
N CYS A 102 -6.72 -4.47 -1.16
CA CYS A 102 -8.01 -4.11 -0.59
C CYS A 102 -8.07 -2.60 -0.26
N GLY A 103 -9.24 -2.00 -0.43
CA GLY A 103 -9.59 -0.73 0.20
C GLY A 103 -10.14 -1.00 1.60
N MET A 104 -9.46 -0.52 2.64
CA MET A 104 -9.89 -0.68 4.03
C MET A 104 -11.06 0.24 4.37
N GLY A 105 -11.84 -0.12 5.39
CA GLY A 105 -12.99 0.65 5.84
C GLY A 105 -14.34 0.20 5.26
N GLY A 106 -14.35 -0.74 4.31
CA GLY A 106 -15.54 -1.41 3.80
C GLY A 106 -15.82 -2.74 4.50
N GLY A 107 -16.98 -3.35 4.24
CA GLY A 107 -17.38 -4.62 4.84
C GLY A 107 -16.59 -5.80 4.28
N THR A 108 -16.71 -6.05 2.98
CA THR A 108 -16.10 -7.21 2.31
C THR A 108 -14.58 -7.19 2.39
N GLY A 109 -13.96 -6.06 1.99
CA GLY A 109 -12.51 -5.93 1.97
C GLY A 109 -11.93 -6.08 3.37
N THR A 110 -12.34 -5.23 4.30
CA THR A 110 -11.80 -5.19 5.67
C THR A 110 -12.00 -6.49 6.43
N GLY A 111 -13.19 -7.12 6.27
CA GLY A 111 -13.52 -8.37 6.95
C GLY A 111 -12.92 -9.61 6.28
N GLY A 112 -12.90 -9.64 4.95
CA GLY A 112 -12.47 -10.81 4.17
C GLY A 112 -10.95 -10.94 4.03
N ILE A 113 -10.22 -9.81 3.91
CA ILE A 113 -8.78 -9.84 3.68
C ILE A 113 -7.99 -10.63 4.73
N PRO A 114 -8.31 -10.59 6.05
CA PRO A 114 -7.58 -11.38 7.04
C PRO A 114 -7.73 -12.89 6.85
N ILE A 115 -8.87 -13.35 6.33
CA ILE A 115 -9.12 -14.78 6.06
C ILE A 115 -8.30 -15.22 4.83
N VAL A 116 -8.31 -14.42 3.76
CA VAL A 116 -7.51 -14.67 2.55
C VAL A 116 -6.01 -14.67 2.90
N ALA A 117 -5.56 -13.72 3.70
CA ALA A 117 -4.17 -13.63 4.14
C ALA A 117 -3.73 -14.85 4.95
N GLN A 118 -4.58 -15.30 5.85
CA GLN A 118 -4.31 -16.49 6.66
C GLN A 118 -4.21 -17.75 5.78
N ALA A 119 -5.13 -17.93 4.82
CA ALA A 119 -5.08 -19.05 3.88
C ALA A 119 -3.79 -19.03 3.04
N ALA A 120 -3.34 -17.87 2.56
CA ALA A 120 -2.11 -17.73 1.82
C ALA A 120 -0.86 -18.06 2.67
N LYS A 121 -0.84 -17.61 3.92
CA LYS A 121 0.26 -17.90 4.85
C LYS A 121 0.31 -19.38 5.23
N GLU A 122 -0.85 -20.01 5.45
CA GLU A 122 -0.99 -21.45 5.73
C GLU A 122 -0.56 -22.31 4.52
N ALA A 123 -0.79 -21.83 3.29
CA ALA A 123 -0.28 -22.46 2.07
C ALA A 123 1.26 -22.31 1.90
N GLY A 124 1.94 -21.55 2.76
CA GLY A 124 3.38 -21.34 2.74
C GLY A 124 3.87 -20.27 1.76
N ALA A 125 2.97 -19.52 1.13
CA ALA A 125 3.30 -18.43 0.23
C ALA A 125 3.85 -17.21 1.00
N LEU A 126 4.79 -16.48 0.40
CA LEU A 126 5.13 -15.14 0.85
C LEU A 126 3.92 -14.22 0.68
N THR A 127 3.36 -13.72 1.78
CA THR A 127 2.08 -13.03 1.78
C THR A 127 2.25 -11.53 2.01
N ILE A 128 1.91 -10.74 0.99
CA ILE A 128 2.08 -9.28 0.98
C ILE A 128 0.71 -8.61 0.83
N GLY A 129 0.31 -7.85 1.84
CA GLY A 129 -0.88 -6.99 1.77
C GLY A 129 -0.51 -5.61 1.21
N VAL A 130 -1.28 -5.14 0.23
CA VAL A 130 -1.17 -3.76 -0.28
C VAL A 130 -2.55 -3.14 -0.14
N VAL A 131 -2.72 -2.25 0.83
CA VAL A 131 -4.03 -1.74 1.22
C VAL A 131 -4.07 -0.22 1.23
N THR A 132 -5.25 0.33 0.91
CA THR A 132 -5.48 1.77 1.04
C THR A 132 -6.26 2.09 2.30
N LYS A 133 -5.89 3.19 2.96
CA LYS A 133 -6.67 3.80 4.04
C LYS A 133 -7.65 4.81 3.42
N PRO A 134 -8.93 4.84 3.84
CA PRO A 134 -9.93 5.71 3.22
C PRO A 134 -9.57 7.18 3.33
N PHE A 135 -10.10 7.99 2.41
CA PHE A 135 -10.05 9.45 2.50
C PHE A 135 -10.83 9.94 3.72
N ALA A 136 -10.39 11.05 4.32
CA ALA A 136 -11.08 11.67 5.47
C ALA A 136 -12.54 12.06 5.17
N PHE A 137 -12.83 12.45 3.91
CA PHE A 137 -14.19 12.78 3.50
C PHE A 137 -15.14 11.57 3.43
N GLU A 138 -14.61 10.33 3.43
CA GLU A 138 -15.43 9.10 3.48
C GLU A 138 -16.04 8.87 4.89
N GLY A 139 -15.60 9.64 5.89
CA GLY A 139 -16.18 9.69 7.22
C GLY A 139 -15.40 8.93 8.30
N GLY A 140 -15.53 9.39 9.55
CA GLY A 140 -14.77 8.88 10.70
C GLY A 140 -15.03 7.40 10.99
N HIS A 141 -16.29 6.95 10.87
CA HIS A 141 -16.63 5.54 11.07
C HIS A 141 -15.85 4.61 10.12
N ARG A 142 -15.74 5.03 8.84
CA ARG A 142 -14.99 4.23 7.84
C ARG A 142 -13.49 4.19 8.16
N SER A 143 -12.94 5.28 8.69
CA SER A 143 -11.55 5.34 9.16
C SER A 143 -11.32 4.45 10.38
N GLU A 144 -12.24 4.44 11.36
CA GLU A 144 -12.15 3.55 12.55
C GLU A 144 -12.19 2.08 12.15
N VAL A 145 -13.11 1.71 11.26
CA VAL A 145 -13.22 0.34 10.71
C VAL A 145 -11.92 -0.04 9.97
N ALA A 146 -11.31 0.88 9.22
CA ALA A 146 -10.06 0.64 8.53
C ALA A 146 -8.91 0.40 9.52
N GLU A 147 -8.81 1.19 10.58
CA GLU A 147 -7.76 1.05 11.60
C GLU A 147 -7.86 -0.30 12.34
N GLU A 148 -9.06 -0.67 12.78
CA GLU A 148 -9.28 -1.96 13.41
C GLU A 148 -8.97 -3.13 12.46
N GLY A 149 -9.38 -3.00 11.19
CA GLY A 149 -9.10 -3.99 10.16
C GLY A 149 -7.61 -4.18 9.88
N MET A 150 -6.84 -3.09 9.83
CA MET A 150 -5.38 -3.15 9.63
C MET A 150 -4.66 -3.81 10.81
N LEU A 151 -5.11 -3.56 12.05
CA LEU A 151 -4.59 -4.25 13.23
C LEU A 151 -4.80 -5.76 13.16
N ASN A 152 -6.01 -6.18 12.78
CA ASN A 152 -6.35 -7.60 12.63
C ASN A 152 -5.58 -8.27 11.48
N LEU A 153 -5.26 -7.52 10.43
CA LEU A 153 -4.56 -8.01 9.24
C LEU A 153 -3.06 -8.16 9.47
N SER A 154 -2.44 -7.21 10.20
CA SER A 154 -0.98 -7.11 10.34
C SER A 154 -0.30 -8.38 10.83
N SER A 155 -0.95 -9.16 11.72
CA SER A 155 -0.42 -10.43 12.24
C SER A 155 -0.55 -11.62 11.27
N LYS A 156 -1.29 -11.46 10.19
CA LYS A 156 -1.62 -12.52 9.23
C LYS A 156 -0.86 -12.41 7.92
N LEU A 157 -0.01 -11.41 7.78
CA LEU A 157 0.83 -11.14 6.62
C LEU A 157 2.31 -11.22 6.99
N ASP A 158 3.15 -11.39 5.99
CA ASP A 158 4.59 -11.18 6.13
C ASP A 158 4.92 -9.68 6.04
N THR A 159 4.32 -8.99 5.08
CA THR A 159 4.49 -7.54 4.85
C THR A 159 3.13 -6.88 4.64
N LEU A 160 2.89 -5.73 5.28
CA LEU A 160 1.71 -4.90 5.09
C LEU A 160 2.09 -3.51 4.59
N ILE A 161 1.88 -3.25 3.30
CA ILE A 161 2.08 -1.93 2.69
C ILE A 161 0.77 -1.15 2.83
N ILE A 162 0.84 0.01 3.47
CA ILE A 162 -0.31 0.87 3.72
C ILE A 162 -0.16 2.16 2.92
N ILE A 163 -1.21 2.50 2.16
CA ILE A 163 -1.29 3.70 1.35
C ILE A 163 -2.40 4.60 1.92
N PRO A 164 -2.06 5.69 2.63
CA PRO A 164 -3.06 6.63 3.11
C PRO A 164 -3.60 7.48 1.96
N ASN A 165 -4.90 7.31 1.61
CA ASN A 165 -5.49 8.06 0.49
C ASN A 165 -5.41 9.58 0.69
N ASP A 166 -5.50 10.08 1.94
CA ASP A 166 -5.35 11.51 2.23
C ASP A 166 -4.01 12.09 1.77
N ARG A 167 -2.96 11.27 1.72
CA ARG A 167 -1.65 11.69 1.22
C ARG A 167 -1.65 11.88 -0.30
N LEU A 168 -2.52 11.16 -1.02
CA LEU A 168 -2.71 11.35 -2.45
C LEU A 168 -3.32 12.71 -2.77
N LEU A 169 -4.12 13.29 -1.84
CA LEU A 169 -4.67 14.64 -2.02
C LEU A 169 -3.57 15.71 -2.16
N GLY A 170 -2.40 15.49 -1.56
CA GLY A 170 -1.24 16.38 -1.74
C GLY A 170 -0.66 16.38 -3.16
N LEU A 171 -1.04 15.38 -3.97
CA LEU A 171 -0.65 15.26 -5.39
C LEU A 171 -1.77 15.74 -6.33
N CYS A 172 -2.94 16.07 -5.78
CA CYS A 172 -4.11 16.52 -6.54
C CYS A 172 -4.09 18.05 -6.74
N ASP A 173 -4.63 18.49 -7.86
CA ASP A 173 -4.96 19.89 -8.09
C ASP A 173 -6.43 20.19 -7.72
N ALA A 174 -6.80 21.48 -7.71
CA ALA A 174 -8.17 21.90 -7.38
C ALA A 174 -9.24 21.45 -8.40
N LYS A 175 -8.84 20.91 -9.55
CA LYS A 175 -9.73 20.40 -10.61
C LYS A 175 -9.85 18.88 -10.58
N THR A 176 -9.08 18.19 -9.72
CA THR A 176 -9.10 16.73 -9.62
C THR A 176 -10.48 16.26 -9.16
N THR A 177 -11.12 15.42 -9.95
CA THR A 177 -12.43 14.87 -9.62
C THR A 177 -12.33 13.75 -8.58
N VAL A 178 -13.44 13.45 -7.90
CA VAL A 178 -13.49 12.33 -6.95
C VAL A 178 -13.13 11.00 -7.62
N ASP A 179 -13.63 10.77 -8.84
CA ASP A 179 -13.28 9.58 -9.64
C ASP A 179 -11.77 9.50 -9.91
N SER A 180 -11.15 10.64 -10.25
CA SER A 180 -9.70 10.70 -10.45
C SER A 180 -8.91 10.43 -9.18
N ALA A 181 -9.39 10.89 -8.01
CA ALA A 181 -8.75 10.62 -6.73
C ALA A 181 -8.79 9.11 -6.37
N PHE A 182 -9.92 8.43 -6.62
CA PHE A 182 -9.99 6.98 -6.44
C PHE A 182 -9.13 6.22 -7.44
N LYS A 183 -9.04 6.67 -8.70
CA LYS A 183 -8.10 6.09 -9.67
C LYS A 183 -6.64 6.23 -9.23
N MET A 184 -6.26 7.34 -8.59
CA MET A 184 -4.91 7.48 -8.02
C MET A 184 -4.66 6.48 -6.89
N ALA A 185 -5.68 6.14 -6.08
CA ALA A 185 -5.57 5.09 -5.08
C ALA A 185 -5.39 3.71 -5.72
N ASP A 186 -6.14 3.41 -6.79
CA ASP A 186 -5.97 2.17 -7.56
C ASP A 186 -4.59 2.11 -8.23
N ASP A 187 -4.08 3.23 -8.75
CA ASP A 187 -2.75 3.34 -9.32
C ASP A 187 -1.65 3.12 -8.27
N ALA A 188 -1.84 3.60 -7.05
CA ALA A 188 -0.90 3.36 -5.96
C ALA A 188 -0.86 1.86 -5.58
N LEU A 189 -2.02 1.18 -5.51
CA LEU A 189 -2.08 -0.27 -5.32
C LEU A 189 -1.40 -1.03 -6.46
N PHE A 190 -1.64 -0.61 -7.70
CA PHE A 190 -0.99 -1.16 -8.88
C PHE A 190 0.53 -1.01 -8.81
N HIS A 191 1.05 0.18 -8.52
CA HIS A 191 2.49 0.42 -8.41
C HIS A 191 3.13 -0.39 -7.28
N GLY A 192 2.43 -0.59 -6.16
CA GLY A 192 2.89 -1.44 -5.07
C GLY A 192 3.12 -2.90 -5.50
N VAL A 193 2.17 -3.46 -6.23
CA VAL A 193 2.29 -4.82 -6.77
C VAL A 193 3.32 -4.87 -7.90
N GLN A 194 3.29 -3.92 -8.84
CA GLN A 194 4.20 -3.85 -9.98
C GLN A 194 5.67 -3.75 -9.55
N ALA A 195 5.97 -2.95 -8.53
CA ALA A 195 7.34 -2.74 -8.07
C ALA A 195 8.01 -4.03 -7.61
N ILE A 196 7.27 -4.92 -6.96
CA ILE A 196 7.79 -6.18 -6.45
C ILE A 196 7.72 -7.26 -7.52
N SER A 197 6.57 -7.40 -8.17
CA SER A 197 6.35 -8.46 -9.16
C SER A 197 7.19 -8.25 -10.42
N GLY A 198 7.32 -7.01 -10.88
CA GLY A 198 8.08 -6.68 -12.09
C GLY A 198 9.53 -7.14 -12.03
N VAL A 199 10.13 -7.08 -10.85
CA VAL A 199 11.53 -7.51 -10.63
C VAL A 199 11.67 -9.04 -10.67
N VAL A 200 10.61 -9.78 -10.32
CA VAL A 200 10.57 -11.25 -10.32
C VAL A 200 10.20 -11.80 -11.70
N THR A 201 9.20 -11.19 -12.35
CA THR A 201 8.57 -11.75 -13.54
C THR A 201 9.16 -11.28 -14.85
N THR A 202 9.79 -10.11 -14.85
CA THR A 202 10.33 -9.51 -16.06
C THR A 202 11.83 -9.73 -16.12
N PRO A 203 12.36 -10.42 -17.17
CA PRO A 203 13.79 -10.50 -17.38
C PRO A 203 14.33 -9.07 -17.58
N GLY A 204 15.02 -8.54 -16.59
CA GLY A 204 15.66 -7.23 -16.63
C GLY A 204 17.18 -7.34 -16.81
N LEU A 205 17.87 -6.20 -16.87
CA LEU A 205 19.35 -6.19 -16.82
C LEU A 205 19.90 -6.62 -15.47
N ILE A 206 19.15 -6.35 -14.41
CA ILE A 206 19.46 -6.74 -13.03
C ILE A 206 18.23 -7.48 -12.52
N ASN A 207 18.32 -8.81 -12.52
CA ASN A 207 17.28 -9.67 -11.98
C ASN A 207 17.56 -9.94 -10.50
N LEU A 208 16.51 -9.88 -9.71
CA LEU A 208 16.54 -10.34 -8.33
C LEU A 208 15.99 -11.76 -8.24
N ASP A 209 16.64 -12.56 -7.44
CA ASP A 209 16.11 -13.86 -7.09
C ASP A 209 14.90 -13.70 -6.14
N PHE A 210 13.92 -14.59 -6.29
CA PHE A 210 12.78 -14.64 -5.36
C PHE A 210 13.22 -14.74 -3.89
N ALA A 211 14.36 -15.43 -3.64
CA ALA A 211 14.96 -15.55 -2.31
C ALA A 211 15.39 -14.19 -1.72
N ASP A 212 15.89 -13.28 -2.54
CA ASP A 212 16.29 -11.95 -2.10
C ASP A 212 15.08 -11.14 -1.63
N ILE A 213 14.01 -11.12 -2.45
CA ILE A 213 12.75 -10.47 -2.07
C ILE A 213 12.18 -11.05 -0.78
N LYS A 214 12.21 -12.39 -0.65
CA LYS A 214 11.77 -13.07 0.56
C LYS A 214 12.58 -12.64 1.79
N SER A 215 13.88 -12.38 1.65
CA SER A 215 14.75 -11.96 2.75
C SER A 215 14.38 -10.58 3.32
N VAL A 216 13.84 -9.68 2.50
CA VAL A 216 13.44 -8.32 2.89
C VAL A 216 11.97 -8.25 3.31
N MET A 217 11.11 -9.10 2.72
CA MET A 217 9.66 -9.00 2.90
C MET A 217 9.10 -9.99 3.93
N LYS A 218 9.76 -11.13 4.16
CA LYS A 218 9.26 -12.15 5.08
C LYS A 218 9.28 -11.64 6.53
N ASP A 219 8.12 -11.74 7.22
CA ASP A 219 7.92 -11.34 8.61
C ASP A 219 8.41 -9.90 8.91
N SER A 220 8.38 -9.02 7.90
CA SER A 220 8.85 -7.63 8.02
C SER A 220 7.82 -6.69 8.65
N GLY A 221 6.55 -7.10 8.71
CA GLY A 221 5.45 -6.32 9.29
C GLY A 221 5.07 -5.11 8.43
N PRO A 222 4.79 -3.94 9.06
CA PRO A 222 4.43 -2.73 8.33
C PRO A 222 5.54 -2.25 7.41
N ALA A 223 5.17 -1.85 6.21
CA ALA A 223 6.04 -1.30 5.18
C ALA A 223 5.45 -0.01 4.60
N TRP A 224 6.32 0.88 4.15
CA TRP A 224 5.94 2.10 3.45
C TRP A 224 6.41 2.05 2.01
N MET A 225 5.60 2.62 1.14
CA MET A 225 5.89 2.73 -0.27
C MET A 225 5.87 4.18 -0.70
N SER A 226 6.77 4.51 -1.60
CA SER A 226 6.77 5.80 -2.29
C SER A 226 7.06 5.62 -3.77
N VAL A 227 6.61 6.60 -4.55
CA VAL A 227 6.85 6.65 -5.98
C VAL A 227 7.36 8.05 -6.30
N GLY A 228 8.45 8.13 -7.05
CA GLY A 228 8.99 9.36 -7.60
C GLY A 228 9.15 9.24 -9.10
N GLN A 229 8.97 10.36 -9.80
CA GLN A 229 9.20 10.47 -11.24
C GLN A 229 10.17 11.62 -11.52
N GLY A 230 10.97 11.44 -12.54
CA GLY A 230 11.85 12.48 -13.07
C GLY A 230 11.92 12.42 -14.58
N SER A 231 12.24 13.54 -15.21
CA SER A 231 12.33 13.67 -16.65
C SER A 231 13.55 14.48 -17.07
N GLY A 232 14.01 14.30 -18.32
CA GLY A 232 15.14 15.03 -18.88
C GLY A 232 16.52 14.49 -18.47
N GLN A 233 17.53 15.36 -18.37
CA GLN A 233 18.94 14.94 -18.22
C GLN A 233 19.25 14.32 -16.84
N ASN A 234 18.59 14.76 -15.77
CA ASN A 234 18.82 14.28 -14.40
C ASN A 234 17.66 13.41 -13.90
N ARG A 235 16.91 12.80 -14.81
CA ARG A 235 15.65 12.11 -14.52
C ARG A 235 15.74 11.06 -13.40
N ALA A 236 16.82 10.30 -13.32
CA ALA A 236 16.98 9.26 -12.32
C ALA A 236 17.24 9.84 -10.90
N ALA A 237 18.13 10.83 -10.79
CA ALA A 237 18.39 11.52 -9.54
C ALA A 237 17.17 12.34 -9.06
N GLU A 238 16.41 12.94 -9.99
CA GLU A 238 15.16 13.64 -9.67
C GLU A 238 14.09 12.66 -9.20
N ALA A 239 13.91 11.52 -9.89
CA ALA A 239 12.98 10.47 -9.48
C ALA A 239 13.31 9.92 -8.09
N ALA A 240 14.60 9.68 -7.79
CA ALA A 240 15.03 9.21 -6.47
C ALA A 240 14.70 10.25 -5.38
N ARG A 241 15.04 11.52 -5.59
CA ARG A 241 14.72 12.61 -4.67
C ARG A 241 13.21 12.79 -4.48
N ALA A 242 12.44 12.72 -5.57
CA ALA A 242 10.98 12.79 -5.51
C ALA A 242 10.38 11.61 -4.73
N ALA A 243 10.90 10.39 -4.91
CA ALA A 243 10.48 9.23 -4.12
C ALA A 243 10.77 9.42 -2.63
N LEU A 244 11.97 9.90 -2.27
CA LEU A 244 12.36 10.14 -0.87
C LEU A 244 11.58 11.29 -0.22
N ALA A 245 11.18 12.29 -1.00
CA ALA A 245 10.37 13.43 -0.55
C ALA A 245 8.86 13.20 -0.70
N SER A 246 8.44 12.02 -1.15
CA SER A 246 7.04 11.71 -1.44
C SER A 246 6.16 11.85 -0.19
N PRO A 247 4.99 12.51 -0.28
CA PRO A 247 4.05 12.59 0.82
C PRO A 247 3.48 11.22 1.23
N LEU A 248 3.62 10.19 0.41
CA LEU A 248 3.22 8.82 0.72
C LEU A 248 4.09 8.18 1.81
N LEU A 249 5.33 8.66 2.00
CA LEU A 249 6.18 8.28 3.11
C LEU A 249 5.73 9.04 4.37
N ASP A 250 5.11 8.36 5.29
CA ASP A 250 4.63 8.93 6.55
C ASP A 250 5.73 8.99 7.63
N VAL A 251 6.85 8.36 7.36
CA VAL A 251 8.02 8.25 8.24
C VAL A 251 9.33 8.42 7.47
N SER A 252 10.38 8.83 8.16
CA SER A 252 11.71 8.83 7.57
C SER A 252 12.17 7.40 7.26
N ILE A 253 12.65 7.16 6.06
CA ILE A 253 13.17 5.83 5.68
C ILE A 253 14.52 5.49 6.37
N SER A 254 15.11 6.43 7.09
CA SER A 254 16.38 6.22 7.81
C SER A 254 16.34 5.12 8.88
N GLY A 255 15.13 4.72 9.31
CA GLY A 255 14.94 3.62 10.26
C GLY A 255 14.62 2.27 9.61
N ALA A 256 14.56 2.18 8.28
CA ALA A 256 14.29 0.95 7.57
C ALA A 256 15.47 -0.02 7.66
N LYS A 257 15.20 -1.30 7.92
CA LYS A 257 16.20 -2.39 7.91
C LYS A 257 16.26 -3.10 6.57
N GLY A 258 15.20 -3.02 5.77
CA GLY A 258 15.13 -3.56 4.43
C GLY A 258 14.57 -2.51 3.49
N VAL A 259 15.17 -2.37 2.32
CA VAL A 259 14.69 -1.47 1.28
C VAL A 259 14.74 -2.19 -0.05
N LEU A 260 13.59 -2.26 -0.70
CA LEU A 260 13.49 -2.69 -2.08
C LEU A 260 13.13 -1.48 -2.91
N PHE A 261 13.90 -1.20 -3.96
CA PHE A 261 13.49 -0.18 -4.92
C PHE A 261 13.59 -0.68 -6.35
N ASN A 262 12.67 -0.21 -7.17
CA ASN A 262 12.59 -0.55 -8.58
C ASN A 262 12.76 0.72 -9.41
N ILE A 263 13.67 0.68 -10.37
CA ILE A 263 13.88 1.74 -11.37
C ILE A 263 13.18 1.30 -12.65
N THR A 264 12.18 2.06 -13.08
CA THR A 264 11.48 1.84 -14.35
C THR A 264 11.82 2.98 -15.31
N GLY A 265 12.29 2.64 -16.50
CA GLY A 265 12.62 3.62 -17.53
C GLY A 265 12.63 3.02 -18.92
N GLY A 266 12.81 3.84 -19.93
CA GLY A 266 12.94 3.40 -21.32
C GLY A 266 14.27 2.73 -21.63
N THR A 267 14.44 2.29 -22.88
CA THR A 267 15.68 1.63 -23.37
C THR A 267 16.91 2.53 -23.35
N SER A 268 16.72 3.84 -23.19
CA SER A 268 17.78 4.85 -23.05
C SER A 268 18.35 4.97 -21.63
N LEU A 269 17.81 4.23 -20.65
CA LEU A 269 18.27 4.26 -19.26
C LEU A 269 19.70 3.70 -19.17
N THR A 270 20.60 4.51 -18.59
CA THR A 270 22.02 4.18 -18.49
C THR A 270 22.39 3.59 -17.11
N LEU A 271 23.49 2.85 -17.05
CA LEU A 271 24.03 2.35 -15.79
C LEU A 271 24.43 3.50 -14.84
N PHE A 272 24.87 4.64 -15.39
CA PHE A 272 25.23 5.80 -14.58
C PHE A 272 24.01 6.37 -13.87
N GLU A 273 22.88 6.54 -14.57
CA GLU A 273 21.61 6.98 -14.00
C GLU A 273 21.11 6.02 -12.90
N CYS A 274 21.24 4.71 -13.12
CA CYS A 274 20.89 3.72 -12.09
C CYS A 274 21.77 3.85 -10.84
N ASN A 275 23.08 4.11 -11.02
CA ASN A 275 24.01 4.32 -9.92
C ASN A 275 23.70 5.59 -9.12
N GLU A 276 23.40 6.71 -9.79
CA GLU A 276 23.01 7.96 -9.14
C GLU A 276 21.74 7.78 -8.29
N ALA A 277 20.75 7.08 -8.82
CA ALA A 277 19.52 6.79 -8.09
C ALA A 277 19.78 5.90 -6.87
N ALA A 278 20.59 4.84 -7.04
CA ALA A 278 20.94 3.92 -5.97
C ALA A 278 21.75 4.61 -4.86
N GLU A 279 22.68 5.50 -5.22
CA GLU A 279 23.46 6.28 -4.28
C GLU A 279 22.57 7.23 -3.46
N ALA A 280 21.66 7.96 -4.11
CA ALA A 280 20.72 8.85 -3.45
C ALA A 280 19.84 8.13 -2.43
N ILE A 281 19.35 6.92 -2.77
CA ILE A 281 18.54 6.11 -1.84
C ILE A 281 19.39 5.55 -0.71
N SER A 282 20.60 5.02 -1.01
CA SER A 282 21.50 4.44 -0.01
C SER A 282 21.94 5.45 1.04
N GLN A 283 22.11 6.73 0.67
CA GLN A 283 22.45 7.80 1.62
C GLN A 283 21.29 8.16 2.55
N ALA A 284 20.05 7.83 2.20
CA ALA A 284 18.86 8.17 2.96
C ALA A 284 18.43 7.08 3.96
N VAL A 285 18.99 5.88 3.91
CA VAL A 285 18.63 4.73 4.74
C VAL A 285 19.72 4.37 5.76
N ASP A 286 19.44 3.47 6.71
CA ASP A 286 20.45 2.97 7.64
C ASP A 286 21.61 2.30 6.85
N PRO A 287 22.88 2.61 7.14
CA PRO A 287 24.03 1.99 6.46
C PRO A 287 24.08 0.47 6.55
N ARG A 288 23.34 -0.13 7.48
CA ARG A 288 23.22 -1.58 7.67
C ARG A 288 21.94 -2.15 7.05
N ALA A 289 21.13 -1.32 6.40
CA ALA A 289 19.91 -1.80 5.72
C ALA A 289 20.26 -2.78 4.60
N ASN A 290 19.46 -3.83 4.48
CA ASN A 290 19.52 -4.71 3.32
C ASN A 290 18.84 -4.01 2.14
N ILE A 291 19.64 -3.53 1.19
CA ILE A 291 19.15 -2.79 0.02
C ILE A 291 19.14 -3.71 -1.18
N ILE A 292 17.97 -3.85 -1.79
CA ILE A 292 17.75 -4.65 -3.00
C ILE A 292 17.16 -3.74 -4.06
N PHE A 293 17.67 -3.81 -5.28
CA PHE A 293 17.14 -3.02 -6.38
C PHE A 293 17.02 -3.80 -7.67
N GLY A 294 16.03 -3.43 -8.47
CA GLY A 294 15.82 -3.98 -9.79
C GLY A 294 15.64 -2.87 -10.84
N VAL A 295 15.83 -3.23 -12.09
CA VAL A 295 15.63 -2.33 -13.23
C VAL A 295 14.67 -2.99 -14.21
N VAL A 296 13.56 -2.29 -14.48
CA VAL A 296 12.52 -2.73 -15.41
C VAL A 296 12.45 -1.77 -16.59
N TYR A 297 12.44 -2.34 -17.81
CA TYR A 297 12.25 -1.54 -19.01
C TYR A 297 10.78 -1.40 -19.37
N GLU A 298 10.36 -0.14 -19.50
CA GLU A 298 9.04 0.26 -20.03
C GLU A 298 9.25 1.10 -21.29
N PRO A 299 9.02 0.55 -22.48
CA PRO A 299 9.32 1.25 -23.75
C PRO A 299 8.60 2.59 -23.91
N LYS A 300 7.51 2.79 -23.20
CA LYS A 300 6.74 4.05 -23.23
C LYS A 300 7.40 5.19 -22.43
N MET A 301 8.45 4.90 -21.66
CA MET A 301 9.12 5.86 -20.76
C MET A 301 10.48 6.35 -21.28
N ASP A 302 10.58 6.68 -22.58
CA ASP A 302 11.88 7.01 -23.21
C ASP A 302 12.61 8.21 -22.58
N ASN A 303 11.90 9.22 -22.08
CA ASN A 303 12.46 10.42 -21.45
C ASN A 303 12.18 10.53 -19.95
N GLU A 304 11.55 9.53 -19.36
CA GLU A 304 11.13 9.54 -17.97
C GLU A 304 11.74 8.36 -17.22
N VAL A 305 11.95 8.56 -15.93
CA VAL A 305 12.31 7.49 -14.98
C VAL A 305 11.34 7.54 -13.82
N ARG A 306 10.83 6.37 -13.45
CA ARG A 306 10.04 6.18 -12.23
C ARG A 306 10.82 5.31 -11.26
N ILE A 307 10.87 5.74 -10.02
CA ILE A 307 11.45 4.96 -8.94
C ILE A 307 10.38 4.68 -7.91
N THR A 308 10.16 3.40 -7.64
CA THR A 308 9.29 2.96 -6.54
C THR A 308 10.16 2.40 -5.44
N VAL A 309 10.03 2.95 -4.24
CA VAL A 309 10.77 2.52 -3.04
C VAL A 309 9.81 1.87 -2.07
N ILE A 310 10.16 0.71 -1.55
CA ILE A 310 9.45 0.01 -0.48
C ILE A 310 10.43 -0.18 0.67
N ALA A 311 10.11 0.43 1.81
CA ALA A 311 10.90 0.39 3.01
C ALA A 311 10.23 -0.48 4.07
N THR A 312 10.98 -1.40 4.67
CA THR A 312 10.49 -2.44 5.60
C THR A 312 11.34 -2.51 6.87
N GLY A 313 10.87 -3.26 7.86
CA GLY A 313 11.65 -3.63 9.02
C GLY A 313 11.95 -2.45 9.95
N PHE A 314 11.07 -1.46 10.01
CA PHE A 314 11.18 -0.38 10.98
C PHE A 314 11.15 -0.94 12.40
N SER A 315 12.11 -0.54 13.23
CA SER A 315 12.15 -0.97 14.63
C SER A 315 10.93 -0.38 15.34
N SER A 316 9.90 -1.20 15.55
CA SER A 316 9.02 -0.92 16.68
C SER A 316 9.82 -1.21 17.95
N GLN A 317 9.73 -0.38 18.98
CA GLN A 317 10.29 -0.69 20.32
C GLN A 317 9.64 -1.94 20.93
N TYR A 318 8.73 -2.57 20.23
CA TYR A 318 8.04 -3.79 20.60
C TYR A 318 8.82 -4.99 20.06
N GLY A 319 9.66 -5.55 20.91
CA GLY A 319 10.42 -6.77 20.63
C GLY A 319 9.53 -7.94 20.25
N LYS A 320 10.08 -8.78 19.38
CA LYS A 320 9.68 -10.17 19.02
C LYS A 320 8.25 -10.58 19.42
N GLY A 321 7.29 -10.10 18.67
CA GLY A 321 5.86 -10.39 18.81
C GLY A 321 5.08 -9.11 18.52
N ALA A 322 4.18 -9.13 17.53
CA ALA A 322 3.23 -8.02 17.41
C ALA A 322 2.53 -7.85 18.76
N PRO A 323 2.46 -6.61 19.33
CA PRO A 323 1.75 -6.41 20.59
C PRO A 323 0.32 -6.93 20.44
N ASN A 324 -0.18 -7.60 21.47
CA ASN A 324 -1.54 -8.10 21.44
C ASN A 324 -2.51 -6.91 21.35
N LEU A 325 -3.69 -7.13 20.81
CA LEU A 325 -4.70 -6.09 20.56
C LEU A 325 -5.06 -5.28 21.81
N GLU A 326 -4.96 -5.88 22.99
CA GLU A 326 -5.22 -5.25 24.29
C GLU A 326 -4.07 -4.34 24.75
N GLU A 327 -2.83 -4.75 24.50
CA GLU A 327 -1.64 -3.91 24.77
C GLU A 327 -1.62 -2.67 23.88
N LEU A 328 -1.94 -2.83 22.59
CA LEU A 328 -2.10 -1.71 21.66
C LEU A 328 -3.22 -0.75 22.09
N ARG A 329 -4.36 -1.28 22.53
CA ARG A 329 -5.46 -0.46 23.06
C ARG A 329 -5.07 0.28 24.35
N HIS A 330 -4.28 -0.35 25.21
CA HIS A 330 -3.81 0.26 26.47
C HIS A 330 -2.83 1.40 26.22
N LEU A 331 -1.90 1.21 25.28
CA LEU A 331 -0.92 2.24 24.85
C LEU A 331 -1.58 3.42 24.15
N MET A 332 -2.60 3.17 23.33
CA MET A 332 -3.40 4.21 22.68
C MET A 332 -4.22 5.04 23.67
N LYS A 333 -4.58 4.50 24.85
CA LYS A 333 -5.29 5.22 25.91
C LYS A 333 -4.38 6.13 26.74
N ASN A 334 -3.12 5.76 26.90
CA ASN A 334 -2.20 6.46 27.82
C ASN A 334 -1.46 7.66 27.21
N GLY A 335 -1.63 7.95 25.91
CA GLY A 335 -1.06 9.14 25.26
C GLY A 335 0.45 9.18 25.20
N GLU A 336 1.14 8.07 25.45
CA GLU A 336 2.59 8.01 25.33
C GLU A 336 3.00 8.09 23.86
N THR A 337 3.75 9.14 23.51
CA THR A 337 4.35 9.37 22.19
C THR A 337 5.54 8.46 22.00
N LEU A 338 5.29 7.17 21.83
CA LEU A 338 6.30 6.20 21.41
C LEU A 338 6.29 6.10 19.88
N ASP A 339 7.33 5.55 19.27
CA ASP A 339 7.47 5.29 17.83
C ASP A 339 6.42 4.28 17.30
N VAL A 340 5.15 4.60 17.56
CA VAL A 340 4.02 3.84 17.06
C VAL A 340 3.84 4.25 15.59
N PRO A 341 3.71 3.28 14.66
CA PRO A 341 3.39 3.58 13.28
C PRO A 341 2.22 4.56 13.17
N SER A 342 2.30 5.50 12.24
CA SER A 342 1.35 6.61 12.12
C SER A 342 -0.11 6.16 11.97
N PHE A 343 -0.35 5.00 11.35
CA PHE A 343 -1.68 4.41 11.21
C PHE A 343 -2.27 3.93 12.55
N LEU A 344 -1.43 3.72 13.58
CA LEU A 344 -1.84 3.39 14.94
C LEU A 344 -2.00 4.62 15.85
N ARG A 345 -1.52 5.79 15.42
CA ARG A 345 -1.72 7.03 16.15
C ARG A 345 -3.15 7.49 15.95
N ARG A 346 -3.96 7.50 17.00
CA ARG A 346 -5.27 8.17 16.94
C ARG A 346 -5.04 9.61 16.52
N GLY A 347 -5.63 10.01 15.40
CA GLY A 347 -5.55 11.35 14.89
C GLY A 347 -5.96 12.35 15.95
N GLN A 348 -4.99 13.11 16.48
CA GLN A 348 -5.27 14.39 17.11
C GLN A 348 -5.67 15.39 16.01
N TYR A 349 -6.77 15.14 15.33
CA TYR A 349 -7.46 16.19 14.63
C TYR A 349 -8.09 17.09 15.72
N ARG A 350 -7.41 18.15 16.05
CA ARG A 350 -8.05 19.29 16.72
C ARG A 350 -9.19 19.73 15.82
N SER A 351 -10.43 19.51 16.26
CA SER A 351 -11.59 20.02 15.55
C SER A 351 -11.45 21.54 15.34
N PRO A 352 -11.91 22.10 14.23
CA PRO A 352 -11.84 23.54 13.95
C PRO A 352 -12.43 24.42 15.07
N SER A 353 -13.29 23.87 15.93
CA SER A 353 -13.86 24.55 17.12
C SER A 353 -12.85 24.86 18.23
N GLN A 354 -11.67 24.25 18.28
CA GLN A 354 -10.63 24.55 19.27
C GLN A 354 -9.65 25.65 18.82
N LEU A 355 -9.65 26.04 17.55
CA LEU A 355 -8.85 27.16 17.04
C LEU A 355 -9.51 28.54 17.31
N VAL A 356 -10.81 28.58 17.63
CA VAL A 356 -11.52 29.85 17.89
C VAL A 356 -11.27 30.40 19.31
N ASN A 357 -10.85 29.58 20.25
CA ASN A 357 -10.67 30.02 21.63
C ASN A 357 -9.28 30.57 21.98
N THR A 358 -8.32 30.49 21.07
CA THR A 358 -6.96 31.06 21.32
C THR A 358 -6.79 32.48 20.78
N VAL A 359 -7.77 33.05 20.11
CA VAL A 359 -7.75 34.45 19.57
C VAL A 359 -8.52 35.43 20.42
N LYS A 360 -9.18 35.02 21.50
CA LYS A 360 -9.95 35.91 22.41
C LYS A 360 -9.16 36.49 23.57
N GLY A 361 -7.89 36.59 23.50
CA GLY A 361 -7.05 37.23 24.52
C GLY A 361 -6.11 38.25 23.93
N LYS A 362 -6.58 39.41 23.47
CA LYS A 362 -5.93 40.73 23.38
C LYS A 362 -6.64 41.57 22.30
N ARG A 363 -7.62 42.34 22.69
CA ARG A 363 -8.03 43.59 21.99
C ARG A 363 -8.64 44.54 22.99
N ASP A 364 -7.77 45.31 23.62
CA ASP A 364 -8.12 46.65 24.06
C ASP A 364 -7.37 47.61 23.14
N PHE A 365 -7.99 48.04 22.08
CA PHE A 365 -7.65 49.27 21.38
C PHE A 365 -8.91 49.80 20.69
N VAL A 366 -9.55 50.77 21.35
CA VAL A 366 -10.68 51.56 20.82
C VAL A 366 -10.07 52.81 20.20
N PRO A 367 -10.16 53.05 18.89
CA PRO A 367 -9.88 54.36 18.31
C PRO A 367 -11.11 55.25 18.43
N GLN A 368 -10.91 56.45 18.98
CA GLN A 368 -11.93 57.52 19.00
C GLN A 368 -12.13 58.09 17.58
N PRO A 369 -13.36 58.53 17.22
CA PRO A 369 -13.60 59.13 15.93
C PRO A 369 -13.16 60.60 15.89
N SER A 370 -12.32 60.96 14.92
CA SER A 370 -11.95 62.32 14.61
C SER A 370 -13.12 63.11 14.00
N LYS A 371 -13.43 64.28 14.59
CA LYS A 371 -14.36 65.26 14.07
C LYS A 371 -13.85 65.83 12.73
N ILE A 372 -14.64 65.68 11.70
CA ILE A 372 -14.47 66.42 10.44
C ILE A 372 -15.34 67.69 10.58
N SER A 373 -14.68 68.87 10.70
CA SER A 373 -15.33 70.18 10.55
C SER A 373 -15.57 70.46 9.06
N ARG A 374 -16.79 70.84 8.75
CA ARG A 374 -17.19 71.47 7.46
C ARG A 374 -16.58 72.86 7.35
N GLN A 375 -15.94 73.14 6.27
CA GLN A 375 -16.07 74.41 5.46
C GLN A 375 -15.92 74.01 3.99
#